data_bf8b28b56d86abe3bb33613844b5c6e8
#
_entry.id   bf8b28b56d86abe3bb33613844b5c6e8
#
_cell.length_a   1.000
_cell.length_b   1.000
_cell.length_c   1.000
_cell.angle_alpha   90.00
_cell.angle_beta   90.00
_cell.angle_gamma   90.00
#
_symmetry.space_group_name_H-M   'P 1'
#
loop_
_entity.id
_entity.type
_entity.pdbx_description
1 polymer ?
#
loop_
_entity_poly.entity_id
_entity_poly.type
_entity_poly.pdbx_seq_one_letter_code
_entity_poly.pdbx_strand_id
1 'polypeptide(L)'
;MHNTRPAQITSPLISLSTGRVKLVPLGLLVAAIGIGMAFFFGEAAGGYRRFSFAYLTSFSFLLSTSLGCLFFVIIQHLTKAAWGVTVRRIAEIFAMCLIPLALLFLPIVVPVILGRAELYPWNQAGWLEEGGPLFQMKLDYLSRNWFVIRWIAYFAIWAFFAWNFFGKSTKQDQTGDVGLTLKMQRSSTWMMIVFASTIVFASFDLEMSLSPLWFSTMFPVYFFAGGVLGGLAAITLTALLLQRSGRVTDEITVDQYHDLAKLMFGFTFFWGYIAFSQFLLIWYANIPEETFWYKFRFWDSAWGKASWALLIFHLLIPFLGLMARTVRRNKTYLLFASIYVLCIHW
;
A
#
# COMPACT_ATOMS: atom_id res chain seq x y z
N MET A 1 -0.66 -43.88 -9.85
CA MET A 1 -1.93 -43.19 -10.15
C MET A 1 -2.67 -42.99 -8.84
N HIS A 2 -2.45 -41.87 -8.16
CA HIS A 2 -3.21 -41.47 -6.97
C HIS A 2 -4.45 -40.71 -7.43
N ASN A 3 -5.59 -41.39 -7.28
CA ASN A 3 -6.91 -40.88 -7.59
C ASN A 3 -7.34 -39.94 -6.43
N THR A 4 -6.89 -38.69 -6.40
CA THR A 4 -7.38 -37.68 -5.46
C THR A 4 -8.71 -37.17 -5.99
N ARG A 5 -9.81 -37.68 -5.43
CA ARG A 5 -11.14 -37.08 -5.60
C ARG A 5 -11.04 -35.61 -5.19
N PRO A 6 -11.60 -34.68 -5.97
CA PRO A 6 -11.70 -33.27 -5.54
C PRO A 6 -12.52 -33.26 -4.24
N ALA A 7 -11.99 -32.66 -3.19
CA ALA A 7 -12.70 -32.46 -1.94
C ALA A 7 -13.98 -31.67 -2.26
N GLN A 8 -15.13 -32.27 -2.03
CA GLN A 8 -16.40 -31.55 -2.07
C GLN A 8 -16.36 -30.48 -0.98
N ILE A 9 -16.41 -29.23 -1.39
CA ILE A 9 -16.55 -28.08 -0.48
C ILE A 9 -17.96 -28.19 0.11
N THR A 10 -18.08 -28.81 1.27
CA THR A 10 -19.34 -28.99 2.00
C THR A 10 -19.61 -27.87 3.01
N SER A 11 -18.75 -26.84 3.08
CA SER A 11 -18.96 -25.71 3.98
C SER A 11 -19.91 -24.66 3.36
N PRO A 12 -20.95 -24.23 4.05
CA PRO A 12 -21.82 -23.16 3.58
C PRO A 12 -20.96 -21.90 3.41
N LEU A 13 -21.29 -21.10 2.38
CA LEU A 13 -20.69 -19.78 2.14
C LEU A 13 -20.57 -19.02 3.46
N ILE A 14 -19.36 -18.63 3.85
CA ILE A 14 -19.12 -17.88 5.08
C ILE A 14 -19.73 -16.49 4.90
N SER A 15 -20.92 -16.31 5.45
CA SER A 15 -21.59 -15.03 5.47
C SER A 15 -21.19 -14.23 6.71
N LEU A 16 -20.57 -13.07 6.50
CA LEU A 16 -20.26 -12.13 7.59
C LEU A 16 -21.51 -11.46 8.16
N SER A 17 -22.69 -11.65 7.53
CA SER A 17 -23.96 -11.05 7.96
C SER A 17 -24.45 -11.54 9.31
N THR A 18 -23.97 -12.68 9.81
CA THR A 18 -24.36 -13.29 11.08
C THR A 18 -23.50 -12.83 12.27
N GLY A 19 -22.58 -11.90 12.07
CA GLY A 19 -21.72 -11.38 13.15
C GLY A 19 -22.50 -10.39 14.04
N ARG A 20 -22.54 -10.64 15.36
CA ARG A 20 -23.12 -9.74 16.37
C ARG A 20 -22.42 -8.38 16.45
N VAL A 21 -21.28 -8.20 15.82
CA VAL A 21 -20.51 -6.94 15.83
C VAL A 21 -20.77 -6.21 14.52
N LYS A 22 -21.40 -5.04 14.61
CA LYS A 22 -21.57 -4.11 13.49
C LYS A 22 -20.23 -3.42 13.22
N LEU A 23 -19.27 -4.14 12.59
CA LEU A 23 -17.91 -3.64 12.34
C LEU A 23 -17.88 -2.39 11.47
N VAL A 24 -18.76 -2.31 10.48
CA VAL A 24 -18.83 -1.14 9.57
C VAL A 24 -19.21 0.13 10.33
N PRO A 25 -20.35 0.20 11.06
CA PRO A 25 -20.69 1.41 11.80
C PRO A 25 -19.69 1.74 12.91
N LEU A 26 -19.08 0.74 13.57
CA LEU A 26 -18.02 0.97 14.55
C LEU A 26 -16.78 1.57 13.87
N GLY A 27 -16.37 1.04 12.73
CA GLY A 27 -15.25 1.56 11.94
C GLY A 27 -15.49 3.00 11.46
N LEU A 28 -16.70 3.30 10.99
CA LEU A 28 -17.10 4.66 10.60
C LEU A 28 -17.09 5.62 11.78
N LEU A 29 -17.57 5.19 12.95
CA LEU A 29 -17.54 6.00 14.17
C LEU A 29 -16.10 6.31 14.60
N VAL A 30 -15.22 5.31 14.65
CA VAL A 30 -13.81 5.48 14.99
C VAL A 30 -13.12 6.40 13.98
N ALA A 31 -13.40 6.23 12.68
CA ALA A 31 -12.85 7.11 11.64
C ALA A 31 -13.34 8.55 11.80
N ALA A 32 -14.63 8.78 12.07
CA ALA A 32 -15.19 10.12 12.29
C ALA A 32 -14.59 10.79 13.53
N ILE A 33 -14.42 10.05 14.64
CA ILE A 33 -13.76 10.54 15.85
C ILE A 33 -12.30 10.88 15.56
N GLY A 34 -11.56 9.99 14.85
CA GLY A 34 -10.16 10.19 14.49
C GLY A 34 -9.97 11.43 13.61
N ILE A 35 -10.79 11.61 12.60
CA ILE A 35 -10.78 12.81 11.72
C ILE A 35 -11.09 14.07 12.53
N GLY A 36 -12.12 14.03 13.37
CA GLY A 36 -12.49 15.16 14.23
C GLY A 36 -11.35 15.57 15.19
N MET A 37 -10.73 14.58 15.84
CA MET A 37 -9.56 14.82 16.71
C MET A 37 -8.37 15.38 15.92
N ALA A 38 -8.06 14.81 14.76
CA ALA A 38 -6.95 15.26 13.91
C ALA A 38 -7.16 16.71 13.44
N PHE A 39 -8.40 17.08 13.12
CA PHE A 39 -8.75 18.46 12.75
C PHE A 39 -8.59 19.40 13.96
N PHE A 40 -9.20 19.06 15.11
CA PHE A 40 -9.18 19.89 16.31
C PHE A 40 -7.77 20.12 16.83
N PHE A 41 -6.98 19.04 16.99
CA PHE A 41 -5.59 19.14 17.47
C PHE A 41 -4.65 19.73 16.41
N GLY A 42 -4.93 19.51 15.12
CA GLY A 42 -4.18 20.07 14.02
C GLY A 42 -4.27 21.60 14.00
N GLU A 43 -5.47 22.14 14.20
CA GLU A 43 -5.72 23.59 14.24
C GLU A 43 -5.05 24.24 15.46
N ALA A 44 -5.16 23.62 16.64
CA ALA A 44 -4.53 24.10 17.88
C ALA A 44 -2.99 24.07 17.85
N ALA A 45 -2.37 23.17 17.07
CA ALA A 45 -0.93 22.91 17.12
C ALA A 45 -0.11 23.47 15.94
N GLY A 46 -0.69 24.23 15.02
CA GLY A 46 0.05 24.79 13.88
C GLY A 46 -0.75 24.86 12.58
N GLY A 47 -2.07 24.81 12.69
CA GLY A 47 -3.00 25.06 11.60
C GLY A 47 -3.20 23.89 10.64
N TYR A 48 -3.96 24.16 9.59
CA TYR A 48 -4.39 23.20 8.58
C TYR A 48 -3.23 22.41 7.91
N ARG A 49 -2.02 22.99 7.86
CA ARG A 49 -0.83 22.34 7.31
C ARG A 49 -0.48 21.05 8.05
N ARG A 50 -0.45 21.03 9.40
CA ARG A 50 -0.18 19.83 10.19
C ARG A 50 -1.23 18.74 9.98
N PHE A 51 -2.49 19.13 9.96
CA PHE A 51 -3.59 18.21 9.64
C PHE A 51 -3.38 17.58 8.26
N SER A 52 -3.05 18.37 7.24
CA SER A 52 -2.87 17.88 5.86
C SER A 52 -1.74 16.85 5.75
N PHE A 53 -0.61 17.06 6.41
CA PHE A 53 0.50 16.08 6.43
C PHE A 53 0.15 14.80 7.20
N ALA A 54 -0.50 14.91 8.35
CA ALA A 54 -0.95 13.74 9.13
C ALA A 54 -2.00 12.93 8.37
N TYR A 55 -2.92 13.61 7.68
CA TYR A 55 -3.91 12.98 6.82
C TYR A 55 -3.25 12.27 5.63
N LEU A 56 -2.31 12.95 4.95
CA LEU A 56 -1.55 12.36 3.85
C LEU A 56 -0.83 11.09 4.28
N THR A 57 -0.15 11.08 5.43
CA THR A 57 0.55 9.90 5.96
C THR A 57 -0.41 8.72 6.15
N SER A 58 -1.54 8.95 6.79
CA SER A 58 -2.55 7.89 7.01
C SER A 58 -3.20 7.42 5.71
N PHE A 59 -3.46 8.34 4.78
CA PHE A 59 -3.98 8.03 3.46
C PHE A 59 -2.97 7.22 2.65
N SER A 60 -1.69 7.59 2.62
CA SER A 60 -0.61 6.88 1.94
C SER A 60 -0.45 5.45 2.46
N PHE A 61 -0.56 5.27 3.77
CA PHE A 61 -0.54 3.93 4.38
C PHE A 61 -1.69 3.03 3.87
N LEU A 62 -2.92 3.54 3.88
CA LEU A 62 -4.07 2.79 3.39
C LEU A 62 -4.00 2.53 1.88
N LEU A 63 -3.57 3.54 1.11
CA LEU A 63 -3.43 3.44 -0.34
C LEU A 63 -2.34 2.42 -0.70
N SER A 64 -1.14 2.54 -0.14
CA SER A 64 -0.01 1.65 -0.45
C SER A 64 -0.32 0.19 -0.07
N THR A 65 -0.93 -0.03 1.10
CA THR A 65 -1.38 -1.36 1.56
C THR A 65 -2.41 -1.96 0.60
N SER A 66 -3.41 -1.19 0.17
CA SER A 66 -4.44 -1.64 -0.78
C SER A 66 -3.86 -1.92 -2.17
N LEU A 67 -2.91 -1.10 -2.63
CA LEU A 67 -2.18 -1.34 -3.88
C LEU A 67 -1.28 -2.58 -3.77
N GLY A 68 -0.64 -2.81 -2.63
CA GLY A 68 0.12 -4.03 -2.36
C GLY A 68 -0.75 -5.29 -2.42
N CYS A 69 -1.99 -5.22 -1.92
CA CYS A 69 -2.96 -6.31 -2.05
C CYS A 69 -3.42 -6.49 -3.51
N LEU A 70 -3.65 -5.41 -4.26
CA LEU A 70 -3.97 -5.49 -5.68
C LEU A 70 -2.80 -6.12 -6.48
N PHE A 71 -1.56 -5.71 -6.19
CA PHE A 71 -0.37 -6.36 -6.77
C PHE A 71 -0.35 -7.86 -6.48
N PHE A 72 -0.61 -8.26 -5.22
CA PHE A 72 -0.66 -9.67 -4.85
C PHE A 72 -1.70 -10.44 -5.69
N VAL A 73 -2.89 -9.90 -5.91
CA VAL A 73 -3.92 -10.51 -6.77
C VAL A 73 -3.42 -10.64 -8.21
N ILE A 74 -2.85 -9.58 -8.77
CA ILE A 74 -2.36 -9.58 -10.15
C ILE A 74 -1.24 -10.62 -10.34
N ILE A 75 -0.24 -10.64 -9.44
CA ILE A 75 0.91 -11.55 -9.56
C ILE A 75 0.50 -13.01 -9.37
N GLN A 76 -0.45 -13.32 -8.48
CA GLN A 76 -0.97 -14.68 -8.28
C GLN A 76 -1.63 -15.24 -9.55
N HIS A 77 -2.38 -14.40 -10.28
CA HIS A 77 -2.98 -14.80 -11.55
C HIS A 77 -1.94 -14.87 -12.68
N LEU A 78 -1.00 -13.92 -12.72
CA LEU A 78 0.04 -13.86 -13.74
C LEU A 78 0.96 -15.08 -13.68
N THR A 79 1.36 -15.49 -12.48
CA THR A 79 2.23 -16.67 -12.25
C THR A 79 1.45 -17.98 -12.16
N LYS A 80 0.12 -17.95 -12.28
CA LYS A 80 -0.76 -19.12 -12.12
C LYS A 80 -0.53 -19.83 -10.77
N ALA A 81 -0.25 -19.07 -9.72
CA ALA A 81 0.10 -19.60 -8.41
C ALA A 81 -1.11 -20.28 -7.76
N ALA A 82 -0.98 -21.57 -7.44
CA ALA A 82 -2.04 -22.36 -6.80
C ALA A 82 -2.06 -22.19 -5.28
N TRP A 83 -0.90 -21.94 -4.65
CA TRP A 83 -0.77 -21.89 -3.19
C TRP A 83 -1.56 -20.74 -2.54
N GLY A 84 -1.70 -19.60 -3.24
CA GLY A 84 -2.34 -18.40 -2.72
C GLY A 84 -3.86 -18.36 -2.87
N VAL A 85 -4.49 -19.39 -3.44
CA VAL A 85 -5.95 -19.39 -3.74
C VAL A 85 -6.79 -19.13 -2.49
N THR A 86 -6.42 -19.74 -1.35
CA THR A 86 -7.15 -19.63 -0.08
C THR A 86 -7.06 -18.23 0.55
N VAL A 87 -5.95 -17.53 0.34
CA VAL A 87 -5.72 -16.17 0.91
C VAL A 87 -6.00 -15.05 -0.07
N ARG A 88 -6.10 -15.36 -1.37
CA ARG A 88 -6.31 -14.38 -2.43
C ARG A 88 -7.60 -13.58 -2.27
N ARG A 89 -8.68 -14.20 -1.78
CA ARG A 89 -9.94 -13.51 -1.51
C ARG A 89 -9.79 -12.37 -0.51
N ILE A 90 -8.94 -12.55 0.49
CA ILE A 90 -8.65 -11.50 1.47
C ILE A 90 -7.97 -10.33 0.76
N ALA A 91 -6.99 -10.61 -0.10
CA ALA A 91 -6.32 -9.58 -0.90
C ALA A 91 -7.28 -8.86 -1.86
N GLU A 92 -8.21 -9.59 -2.51
CA GLU A 92 -9.25 -9.00 -3.38
C GLU A 92 -10.15 -8.01 -2.61
N ILE A 93 -10.53 -8.34 -1.37
CA ILE A 93 -11.33 -7.45 -0.51
C ILE A 93 -10.54 -6.18 -0.15
N PHE A 94 -9.27 -6.30 0.22
CA PHE A 94 -8.41 -5.12 0.46
C PHE A 94 -8.21 -4.28 -0.81
N ALA A 95 -8.06 -4.91 -1.97
CA ALA A 95 -7.98 -4.20 -3.23
C ALA A 95 -9.27 -3.42 -3.55
N MET A 96 -10.44 -3.93 -3.19
CA MET A 96 -11.72 -3.21 -3.33
C MET A 96 -11.79 -1.94 -2.46
N CYS A 97 -10.96 -1.81 -1.42
CA CYS A 97 -10.85 -0.58 -0.64
C CYS A 97 -10.32 0.61 -1.47
N LEU A 98 -9.71 0.37 -2.63
CA LEU A 98 -9.30 1.44 -3.55
C LEU A 98 -10.48 2.29 -4.04
N ILE A 99 -11.70 1.72 -4.09
CA ILE A 99 -12.90 2.47 -4.47
C ILE A 99 -13.28 3.53 -3.41
N PRO A 100 -13.50 3.20 -2.13
CA PRO A 100 -13.75 4.22 -1.12
C PRO A 100 -12.55 5.14 -0.87
N LEU A 101 -11.31 4.69 -1.10
CA LEU A 101 -10.12 5.54 -1.02
C LEU A 101 -10.13 6.68 -2.03
N ALA A 102 -10.78 6.52 -3.19
CA ALA A 102 -10.98 7.62 -4.13
C ALA A 102 -11.79 8.78 -3.50
N LEU A 103 -12.76 8.48 -2.66
CA LEU A 103 -13.49 9.52 -1.89
C LEU A 103 -12.65 10.09 -0.76
N LEU A 104 -11.87 9.25 -0.08
CA LEU A 104 -10.95 9.69 0.97
C LEU A 104 -9.75 10.49 0.42
N PHE A 105 -9.57 10.57 -0.89
CA PHE A 105 -8.60 11.46 -1.52
C PHE A 105 -9.07 12.92 -1.59
N LEU A 106 -10.36 13.19 -1.45
CA LEU A 106 -10.91 14.56 -1.54
C LEU A 106 -10.23 15.57 -0.60
N PRO A 107 -9.93 15.29 0.68
CA PRO A 107 -9.21 16.22 1.55
C PRO A 107 -7.81 16.62 1.05
N ILE A 108 -7.21 15.82 0.17
CA ILE A 108 -5.91 16.11 -0.45
C ILE A 108 -6.10 16.90 -1.74
N VAL A 109 -7.03 16.49 -2.61
CA VAL A 109 -7.18 17.10 -3.94
C VAL A 109 -7.96 18.41 -3.93
N VAL A 110 -8.96 18.55 -3.04
CA VAL A 110 -9.77 19.79 -2.97
C VAL A 110 -8.91 21.03 -2.63
N PRO A 111 -8.01 21.01 -1.64
CA PRO A 111 -7.08 22.13 -1.42
C PRO A 111 -6.22 22.46 -2.64
N VAL A 112 -5.77 21.45 -3.39
CA VAL A 112 -5.01 21.66 -4.64
C VAL A 112 -5.86 22.40 -5.67
N ILE A 113 -7.12 21.99 -5.87
CA ILE A 113 -8.06 22.64 -6.80
C ILE A 113 -8.31 24.11 -6.38
N LEU A 114 -8.41 24.37 -5.08
CA LEU A 114 -8.62 25.70 -4.51
C LEU A 114 -7.36 26.58 -4.52
N GLY A 115 -6.21 26.10 -5.03
CA GLY A 115 -4.97 26.84 -5.11
C GLY A 115 -4.21 26.93 -3.79
N ARG A 116 -4.54 26.10 -2.79
CA ARG A 116 -3.82 26.05 -1.52
C ARG A 116 -2.52 25.26 -1.66
N ALA A 117 -1.48 25.70 -0.99
CA ALA A 117 -0.12 25.16 -1.10
C ALA A 117 0.41 24.54 0.19
N GLU A 118 -0.47 24.23 1.16
CA GLU A 118 -0.05 23.71 2.46
C GLU A 118 0.67 22.36 2.34
N LEU A 119 0.22 21.48 1.43
CA LEU A 119 0.87 20.21 1.13
C LEU A 119 1.91 20.35 0.01
N TYR A 120 1.49 20.94 -1.11
CA TYR A 120 2.25 20.95 -2.34
C TYR A 120 2.74 22.35 -2.66
N PRO A 121 4.04 22.67 -2.40
CA PRO A 121 4.61 24.01 -2.65
C PRO A 121 4.46 24.45 -4.10
N TRP A 122 4.51 23.52 -5.06
CA TRP A 122 4.36 23.82 -6.49
C TRP A 122 2.98 24.39 -6.87
N ASN A 123 1.98 24.28 -5.99
CA ASN A 123 0.64 24.85 -6.22
C ASN A 123 0.54 26.33 -5.82
N GLN A 124 1.60 26.91 -5.23
CA GLN A 124 1.65 28.31 -4.86
C GLN A 124 2.02 29.18 -6.07
N ALA A 125 1.26 30.27 -6.30
CA ALA A 125 1.61 31.23 -7.31
C ALA A 125 2.97 31.89 -6.99
N GLY A 126 3.81 32.08 -7.99
CA GLY A 126 5.15 32.69 -7.83
C GLY A 126 6.26 31.70 -7.44
N TRP A 127 5.94 30.50 -6.94
CA TRP A 127 6.95 29.49 -6.59
C TRP A 127 7.80 29.03 -7.79
N LEU A 128 7.27 29.23 -8.97
CA LEU A 128 7.82 28.96 -10.30
C LEU A 128 9.04 29.83 -10.64
N GLU A 129 9.03 31.06 -10.18
CA GLU A 129 10.06 32.06 -10.49
C GLU A 129 11.34 31.81 -9.67
N GLU A 130 11.21 31.16 -8.52
CA GLU A 130 12.31 30.85 -7.60
C GLU A 130 13.07 29.55 -7.96
N GLY A 131 12.47 28.66 -8.76
CA GLY A 131 12.96 27.28 -8.95
C GLY A 131 14.00 27.07 -10.05
N GLY A 132 14.33 28.09 -10.84
CA GLY A 132 15.31 27.98 -11.93
C GLY A 132 14.88 27.07 -13.10
N PRO A 133 15.80 26.79 -14.06
CA PRO A 133 15.47 26.06 -15.30
C PRO A 133 14.95 24.64 -15.10
N LEU A 134 15.50 23.93 -14.12
CA LEU A 134 15.08 22.54 -13.79
C LEU A 134 13.61 22.47 -13.34
N PHE A 135 13.15 23.51 -12.67
CA PHE A 135 11.77 23.57 -12.23
C PHE A 135 10.80 23.87 -13.38
N GLN A 136 11.20 24.76 -14.29
CA GLN A 136 10.41 25.06 -15.46
C GLN A 136 10.08 23.79 -16.29
N MET A 137 11.02 22.85 -16.41
CA MET A 137 10.76 21.56 -17.07
C MET A 137 9.70 20.69 -16.38
N LYS A 138 9.45 20.92 -15.08
CA LYS A 138 8.43 20.18 -14.31
C LYS A 138 7.05 20.85 -14.29
N LEU A 139 6.95 22.08 -14.80
CA LEU A 139 5.74 22.89 -14.71
C LEU A 139 4.53 22.26 -15.36
N ASP A 140 4.71 21.76 -16.57
CA ASP A 140 3.62 21.10 -17.29
C ASP A 140 3.14 19.84 -16.56
N TYR A 141 4.09 19.09 -15.98
CA TYR A 141 3.76 17.90 -15.22
C TYR A 141 3.09 18.22 -13.88
N LEU A 142 3.62 19.17 -13.09
CA LEU A 142 3.14 19.56 -11.77
C LEU A 142 2.03 20.63 -11.83
N SER A 143 1.33 20.75 -12.95
CA SER A 143 0.18 21.65 -13.05
C SER A 143 -1.05 21.07 -12.35
N ARG A 144 -1.87 21.96 -11.77
CA ARG A 144 -3.10 21.61 -11.03
C ARG A 144 -4.03 20.71 -11.84
N ASN A 145 -4.30 21.08 -13.08
CA ASN A 145 -5.25 20.36 -13.94
C ASN A 145 -4.74 18.96 -14.26
N TRP A 146 -3.46 18.81 -14.63
CA TRP A 146 -2.87 17.52 -14.92
C TRP A 146 -2.76 16.63 -13.68
N PHE A 147 -2.50 17.19 -12.50
CA PHE A 147 -2.51 16.46 -11.24
C PHE A 147 -3.89 15.82 -10.99
N VAL A 148 -4.97 16.62 -11.12
CA VAL A 148 -6.33 16.10 -10.90
C VAL A 148 -6.72 15.04 -11.95
N ILE A 149 -6.41 15.28 -13.23
CA ILE A 149 -6.70 14.34 -14.32
C ILE A 149 -5.98 12.99 -14.06
N ARG A 150 -4.70 13.03 -13.71
CA ARG A 150 -3.93 11.81 -13.39
C ARG A 150 -4.54 11.04 -12.23
N TRP A 151 -4.94 11.73 -11.16
CA TRP A 151 -5.54 11.06 -10.01
C TRP A 151 -6.90 10.43 -10.31
N ILE A 152 -7.72 11.07 -11.12
CA ILE A 152 -8.96 10.45 -11.63
C ILE A 152 -8.63 9.18 -12.42
N ALA A 153 -7.64 9.25 -13.30
CA ALA A 153 -7.21 8.11 -14.10
C ALA A 153 -6.65 6.96 -13.23
N TYR A 154 -5.80 7.25 -12.23
CA TYR A 154 -5.26 6.23 -11.34
C TYR A 154 -6.36 5.49 -10.59
N PHE A 155 -7.27 6.20 -9.94
CA PHE A 155 -8.37 5.57 -9.21
C PHE A 155 -9.33 4.82 -10.13
N ALA A 156 -9.63 5.34 -11.31
CA ALA A 156 -10.48 4.63 -12.29
C ALA A 156 -9.84 3.31 -12.73
N ILE A 157 -8.53 3.30 -13.02
CA ILE A 157 -7.78 2.11 -13.42
C ILE A 157 -7.73 1.09 -12.27
N TRP A 158 -7.37 1.52 -11.06
CA TRP A 158 -7.25 0.61 -9.91
C TRP A 158 -8.60 0.06 -9.47
N ALA A 159 -9.64 0.88 -9.46
CA ALA A 159 -11.01 0.45 -9.17
C ALA A 159 -11.50 -0.57 -10.21
N PHE A 160 -11.22 -0.33 -11.49
CA PHE A 160 -11.53 -1.27 -12.56
C PHE A 160 -10.81 -2.60 -12.38
N PHE A 161 -9.50 -2.59 -12.02
CA PHE A 161 -8.74 -3.82 -11.78
C PHE A 161 -9.29 -4.60 -10.59
N ALA A 162 -9.49 -3.93 -9.46
CA ALA A 162 -10.05 -4.53 -8.26
C ALA A 162 -11.43 -5.14 -8.52
N TRP A 163 -12.32 -4.37 -9.15
CA TRP A 163 -13.66 -4.83 -9.50
C TRP A 163 -13.65 -6.01 -10.48
N ASN A 164 -12.77 -5.97 -11.49
CA ASN A 164 -12.64 -7.03 -12.49
C ASN A 164 -12.20 -8.37 -11.89
N PHE A 165 -11.22 -8.35 -10.97
CA PHE A 165 -10.77 -9.56 -10.28
C PHE A 165 -11.81 -10.04 -9.28
N PHE A 166 -12.28 -9.18 -8.39
CA PHE A 166 -13.27 -9.52 -7.36
C PHE A 166 -14.59 -10.02 -7.98
N GLY A 167 -15.10 -9.34 -9.01
CA GLY A 167 -16.35 -9.73 -9.67
C GLY A 167 -16.26 -11.08 -10.39
N LYS A 168 -15.13 -11.36 -11.07
CA LYS A 168 -14.94 -12.67 -11.72
C LYS A 168 -14.71 -13.78 -10.70
N SER A 169 -13.96 -13.49 -9.64
CA SER A 169 -13.67 -14.42 -8.56
C SER A 169 -14.94 -14.81 -7.81
N THR A 170 -15.80 -13.85 -7.44
CA THR A 170 -17.10 -14.13 -6.80
C THR A 170 -18.08 -14.83 -7.73
N LYS A 171 -18.10 -14.49 -9.02
CA LYS A 171 -18.91 -15.21 -10.00
C LYS A 171 -18.45 -16.66 -10.15
N GLN A 172 -17.15 -16.92 -10.10
CA GLN A 172 -16.61 -18.27 -10.17
C GLN A 172 -17.03 -19.12 -8.98
N ASP A 173 -17.13 -18.55 -7.77
CA ASP A 173 -17.62 -19.26 -6.58
C ASP A 173 -19.05 -19.78 -6.76
N GLN A 174 -19.89 -19.04 -7.51
CA GLN A 174 -21.28 -19.38 -7.77
C GLN A 174 -21.44 -20.38 -8.94
N THR A 175 -20.63 -20.23 -9.99
CA THR A 175 -20.80 -20.97 -11.24
C THR A 175 -19.88 -22.18 -11.38
N GLY A 176 -18.75 -22.21 -10.64
CA GLY A 176 -17.69 -23.21 -10.84
C GLY A 176 -16.94 -23.07 -12.18
N ASP A 177 -17.15 -21.99 -12.95
CA ASP A 177 -16.57 -21.84 -14.28
C ASP A 177 -15.06 -21.56 -14.25
N VAL A 178 -14.28 -22.58 -14.59
CA VAL A 178 -12.81 -22.48 -14.72
C VAL A 178 -12.37 -21.48 -15.78
N GLY A 179 -13.23 -21.21 -16.78
CA GLY A 179 -12.96 -20.21 -17.83
C GLY A 179 -12.75 -18.81 -17.26
N LEU A 180 -13.35 -18.49 -16.12
CA LEU A 180 -13.14 -17.21 -15.43
C LEU A 180 -11.70 -17.08 -14.91
N THR A 181 -11.11 -18.16 -14.39
CA THR A 181 -9.69 -18.19 -14.00
C THR A 181 -8.78 -17.87 -15.19
N LEU A 182 -9.03 -18.50 -16.33
CA LEU A 182 -8.24 -18.25 -17.55
C LEU A 182 -8.37 -16.80 -18.04
N LYS A 183 -9.56 -16.21 -17.92
CA LYS A 183 -9.79 -14.79 -18.23
C LYS A 183 -9.01 -13.88 -17.28
N MET A 184 -8.98 -14.17 -15.98
CA MET A 184 -8.21 -13.41 -15.01
C MET A 184 -6.70 -13.53 -15.26
N GLN A 185 -6.20 -14.73 -15.58
CA GLN A 185 -4.80 -14.96 -15.93
C GLN A 185 -4.37 -14.19 -17.18
N ARG A 186 -5.21 -14.18 -18.24
CA ARG A 186 -4.92 -13.40 -19.46
C ARG A 186 -4.95 -11.89 -19.20
N SER A 187 -5.91 -11.42 -18.43
CA SER A 187 -6.01 -9.99 -18.14
C SER A 187 -4.89 -9.50 -17.22
N SER A 188 -4.36 -10.34 -16.31
CA SER A 188 -3.28 -9.95 -15.39
C SER A 188 -1.98 -9.56 -16.12
N THR A 189 -1.75 -10.04 -17.35
CA THR A 189 -0.55 -9.73 -18.12
C THR A 189 -0.45 -8.24 -18.47
N TRP A 190 -1.48 -7.67 -19.07
CA TRP A 190 -1.47 -6.25 -19.42
C TRP A 190 -1.76 -5.36 -18.19
N MET A 191 -2.59 -5.87 -17.25
CA MET A 191 -2.89 -5.16 -16.01
C MET A 191 -1.64 -4.95 -15.16
N MET A 192 -0.67 -5.88 -15.16
CA MET A 192 0.59 -5.71 -14.45
C MET A 192 1.40 -4.53 -15.01
N ILE A 193 1.47 -4.39 -16.33
CA ILE A 193 2.20 -3.28 -16.97
C ILE A 193 1.57 -1.94 -16.62
N VAL A 194 0.24 -1.85 -16.74
CA VAL A 194 -0.50 -0.62 -16.43
C VAL A 194 -0.43 -0.32 -14.92
N PHE A 195 -0.53 -1.34 -14.06
CA PHE A 195 -0.35 -1.19 -12.62
C PHE A 195 1.02 -0.63 -12.28
N ALA A 196 2.09 -1.20 -12.83
CA ALA A 196 3.46 -0.74 -12.58
C ALA A 196 3.63 0.73 -13.02
N SER A 197 3.12 1.10 -14.19
CA SER A 197 3.19 2.49 -14.67
C SER A 197 2.40 3.44 -13.76
N THR A 198 1.18 3.07 -13.38
CA THR A 198 0.33 3.95 -12.54
C THR A 198 0.88 4.13 -11.14
N ILE A 199 1.46 3.10 -10.51
CA ILE A 199 2.05 3.24 -9.17
C ILE A 199 3.30 4.12 -9.17
N VAL A 200 4.11 4.05 -10.25
CA VAL A 200 5.27 4.93 -10.45
C VAL A 200 4.84 6.39 -10.46
N PHE A 201 3.94 6.75 -11.36
CA PHE A 201 3.50 8.14 -11.47
C PHE A 201 2.70 8.62 -10.25
N ALA A 202 1.87 7.75 -9.65
CA ALA A 202 1.13 8.11 -8.44
C ALA A 202 2.07 8.38 -7.25
N SER A 203 3.16 7.66 -7.09
CA SER A 203 4.15 7.93 -6.03
C SER A 203 4.90 9.24 -6.25
N PHE A 204 5.16 9.62 -7.53
CA PHE A 204 5.71 10.93 -7.86
C PHE A 204 4.74 12.04 -7.49
N ASP A 205 3.47 11.89 -7.82
CA ASP A 205 2.44 12.90 -7.54
C ASP A 205 2.13 13.03 -6.06
N LEU A 206 2.06 11.92 -5.32
CA LEU A 206 1.60 11.92 -3.94
C LEU A 206 2.67 12.39 -2.95
N GLU A 207 3.87 11.85 -3.06
CA GLU A 207 4.91 12.00 -2.04
C GLU A 207 6.16 12.71 -2.56
N MET A 208 6.66 12.35 -3.74
CA MET A 208 7.88 12.99 -4.25
C MET A 208 7.65 14.46 -4.58
N SER A 209 6.45 14.84 -5.04
CA SER A 209 6.10 16.23 -5.36
C SER A 209 5.96 17.15 -4.14
N LEU A 210 6.02 16.58 -2.90
CA LEU A 210 6.18 17.39 -1.67
C LEU A 210 7.52 18.14 -1.63
N SER A 211 8.52 17.61 -2.35
CA SER A 211 9.83 18.25 -2.55
C SER A 211 10.09 18.41 -4.05
N PRO A 212 9.46 19.37 -4.73
CA PRO A 212 9.42 19.39 -6.20
C PRO A 212 10.79 19.62 -6.87
N LEU A 213 11.76 20.18 -6.17
CA LEU A 213 13.13 20.33 -6.66
C LEU A 213 13.95 19.04 -6.60
N TRP A 214 13.52 18.10 -5.77
CA TRP A 214 14.17 16.78 -5.65
C TRP A 214 13.49 15.74 -6.55
N PHE A 215 14.24 14.75 -7.01
CA PHE A 215 13.72 13.61 -7.75
C PHE A 215 14.60 12.38 -7.56
N SER A 216 13.98 11.21 -7.63
CA SER A 216 14.67 9.92 -7.65
C SER A 216 13.81 8.89 -8.38
N THR A 217 14.38 8.20 -9.34
CA THR A 217 13.71 7.10 -10.07
C THR A 217 13.51 5.85 -9.20
N MET A 218 14.26 5.73 -8.11
CA MET A 218 14.14 4.63 -7.16
C MET A 218 12.99 4.84 -6.15
N PHE A 219 12.51 6.07 -5.99
CA PHE A 219 11.46 6.42 -5.04
C PHE A 219 10.15 5.63 -5.26
N PRO A 220 9.62 5.47 -6.49
CA PRO A 220 8.45 4.64 -6.74
C PRO A 220 8.64 3.17 -6.35
N VAL A 221 9.83 2.63 -6.55
CA VAL A 221 10.14 1.24 -6.18
C VAL A 221 10.18 1.08 -4.66
N TYR A 222 10.69 2.10 -3.96
CA TYR A 222 10.66 2.19 -2.51
C TYR A 222 9.22 2.20 -1.97
N PHE A 223 8.36 3.06 -2.52
CA PHE A 223 6.93 3.14 -2.20
C PHE A 223 6.22 1.80 -2.46
N PHE A 224 6.45 1.21 -3.63
CA PHE A 224 5.89 -0.10 -4.01
C PHE A 224 6.31 -1.22 -3.04
N ALA A 225 7.61 -1.30 -2.70
CA ALA A 225 8.13 -2.34 -1.82
C ALA A 225 7.48 -2.27 -0.41
N GLY A 226 7.34 -1.06 0.13
CA GLY A 226 6.63 -0.84 1.39
C GLY A 226 5.16 -1.23 1.31
N GLY A 227 4.47 -0.81 0.25
CA GLY A 227 3.07 -1.14 0.04
C GLY A 227 2.80 -2.65 -0.08
N VAL A 228 3.66 -3.39 -0.77
CA VAL A 228 3.54 -4.86 -0.84
C VAL A 228 3.79 -5.51 0.51
N LEU A 229 4.80 -5.05 1.26
CA LEU A 229 5.04 -5.53 2.62
C LEU A 229 3.83 -5.29 3.53
N GLY A 230 3.26 -4.09 3.51
CA GLY A 230 2.03 -3.74 4.23
C GLY A 230 0.84 -4.62 3.81
N GLY A 231 0.64 -4.82 2.51
CA GLY A 231 -0.40 -5.68 1.97
C GLY A 231 -0.27 -7.14 2.43
N LEU A 232 0.93 -7.72 2.38
CA LEU A 232 1.20 -9.08 2.86
C LEU A 232 0.95 -9.22 4.37
N ALA A 233 1.34 -8.21 5.16
CA ALA A 233 1.07 -8.20 6.59
C ALA A 233 -0.44 -8.11 6.88
N ALA A 234 -1.18 -7.27 6.15
CA ALA A 234 -2.63 -7.15 6.28
C ALA A 234 -3.37 -8.44 5.91
N ILE A 235 -2.96 -9.11 4.81
CA ILE A 235 -3.51 -10.42 4.41
C ILE A 235 -3.24 -11.47 5.50
N THR A 236 -1.99 -11.55 5.99
CA THR A 236 -1.59 -12.53 7.01
C THR A 236 -2.35 -12.31 8.31
N LEU A 237 -2.42 -11.07 8.79
CA LEU A 237 -3.15 -10.70 10.01
C LEU A 237 -4.62 -11.07 9.90
N THR A 238 -5.27 -10.68 8.80
CA THR A 238 -6.71 -10.93 8.59
C THR A 238 -7.00 -12.42 8.50
N ALA A 239 -6.17 -13.20 7.78
CA ALA A 239 -6.29 -14.66 7.70
C ALA A 239 -6.20 -15.32 9.09
N LEU A 240 -5.22 -14.91 9.91
CA LEU A 240 -5.04 -15.43 11.27
C LEU A 240 -6.21 -15.07 12.20
N LEU A 241 -6.73 -13.84 12.10
CA LEU A 241 -7.88 -13.40 12.89
C LEU A 241 -9.17 -14.14 12.49
N LEU A 242 -9.41 -14.36 11.19
CA LEU A 242 -10.54 -15.15 10.69
C LEU A 242 -10.45 -16.60 11.13
N GLN A 243 -9.26 -17.18 11.10
CA GLN A 243 -9.06 -18.55 11.57
C GLN A 243 -9.24 -18.68 13.09
N ARG A 244 -8.73 -17.73 13.89
CA ARG A 244 -8.93 -17.72 15.36
C ARG A 244 -10.38 -17.49 15.76
N SER A 245 -11.15 -16.78 14.95
CA SER A 245 -12.59 -16.58 15.18
C SER A 245 -13.45 -17.78 14.76
N GLY A 246 -12.86 -18.87 14.24
CA GLY A 246 -13.57 -20.05 13.75
C GLY A 246 -14.36 -19.84 12.46
N ARG A 247 -14.14 -18.71 11.77
CA ARG A 247 -14.85 -18.38 10.51
C ARG A 247 -14.22 -19.01 9.28
N VAL A 248 -12.93 -19.28 9.35
CA VAL A 248 -12.15 -20.03 8.38
C VAL A 248 -11.48 -21.15 9.15
N THR A 249 -11.71 -22.39 8.78
CA THR A 249 -11.17 -23.54 9.50
C THR A 249 -9.82 -23.98 8.94
N ASP A 250 -9.73 -25.19 8.40
CA ASP A 250 -8.45 -25.78 8.00
C ASP A 250 -8.04 -25.49 6.54
N GLU A 251 -8.80 -24.66 5.82
CA GLU A 251 -8.48 -24.31 4.43
C GLU A 251 -7.18 -23.52 4.30
N ILE A 252 -6.81 -22.73 5.35
CA ILE A 252 -5.52 -22.03 5.40
C ILE A 252 -4.57 -22.80 6.30
N THR A 253 -3.67 -23.55 5.69
CA THR A 253 -2.69 -24.38 6.38
C THR A 253 -1.47 -23.58 6.84
N VAL A 254 -0.60 -24.23 7.64
CA VAL A 254 0.68 -23.64 8.07
C VAL A 254 1.59 -23.33 6.88
N ASP A 255 1.45 -24.05 5.77
CA ASP A 255 2.30 -23.84 4.61
C ASP A 255 1.96 -22.54 3.88
N GLN A 256 0.67 -22.15 3.74
CA GLN A 256 0.29 -20.85 3.19
C GLN A 256 0.77 -19.71 4.08
N TYR A 257 0.67 -19.83 5.41
CA TYR A 257 1.24 -18.83 6.32
C TYR A 257 2.75 -18.72 6.20
N HIS A 258 3.43 -19.86 6.04
CA HIS A 258 4.87 -19.88 5.79
C HIS A 258 5.24 -19.21 4.47
N ASP A 259 4.44 -19.40 3.41
CA ASP A 259 4.66 -18.76 2.12
C ASP A 259 4.43 -17.25 2.17
N LEU A 260 3.37 -16.78 2.84
CA LEU A 260 3.16 -15.35 3.11
C LEU A 260 4.32 -14.76 3.92
N ALA A 261 4.77 -15.46 4.95
CA ALA A 261 5.89 -14.99 5.79
C ALA A 261 7.23 -14.97 5.03
N LYS A 262 7.46 -15.86 4.06
CA LYS A 262 8.62 -15.81 3.16
C LYS A 262 8.57 -14.56 2.27
N LEU A 263 7.39 -14.25 1.74
CA LEU A 263 7.21 -13.03 0.95
C LEU A 263 7.39 -11.78 1.82
N MET A 264 6.84 -11.74 3.03
CA MET A 264 7.07 -10.63 3.97
C MET A 264 8.57 -10.45 4.26
N PHE A 265 9.29 -11.54 4.53
CA PHE A 265 10.74 -11.51 4.72
C PHE A 265 11.47 -10.97 3.48
N GLY A 266 11.12 -11.46 2.30
CA GLY A 266 11.69 -11.02 1.03
C GLY A 266 11.44 -9.54 0.76
N PHE A 267 10.22 -9.06 0.99
CA PHE A 267 9.87 -7.64 0.77
C PHE A 267 10.43 -6.72 1.85
N THR A 268 10.64 -7.19 3.08
CA THR A 268 11.40 -6.44 4.10
C THR A 268 12.83 -6.20 3.63
N PHE A 269 13.50 -7.24 3.12
CA PHE A 269 14.84 -7.11 2.56
C PHE A 269 14.85 -6.23 1.31
N PHE A 270 13.91 -6.42 0.39
CA PHE A 270 13.81 -5.65 -0.84
C PHE A 270 13.57 -4.15 -0.56
N TRP A 271 12.70 -3.82 0.39
CA TRP A 271 12.50 -2.45 0.83
C TRP A 271 13.80 -1.81 1.35
N GLY A 272 14.51 -2.50 2.23
CA GLY A 272 15.80 -2.03 2.75
C GLY A 272 16.87 -1.91 1.66
N TYR A 273 16.92 -2.85 0.73
CA TYR A 273 17.83 -2.80 -0.42
C TYR A 273 17.56 -1.57 -1.30
N ILE A 274 16.30 -1.29 -1.62
CA ILE A 274 15.93 -0.12 -2.42
C ILE A 274 16.22 1.19 -1.68
N ALA A 275 15.92 1.26 -0.38
CA ALA A 275 16.25 2.42 0.45
C ALA A 275 17.76 2.68 0.46
N PHE A 276 18.57 1.63 0.66
CA PHE A 276 20.02 1.72 0.64
C PHE A 276 20.57 2.07 -0.73
N SER A 277 20.05 1.47 -1.80
CA SER A 277 20.47 1.76 -3.17
C SER A 277 20.23 3.21 -3.55
N GLN A 278 19.06 3.76 -3.20
CA GLN A 278 18.75 5.18 -3.40
C GLN A 278 19.73 6.08 -2.65
N PHE A 279 19.98 5.78 -1.37
CA PHE A 279 20.95 6.52 -0.56
C PHE A 279 22.36 6.45 -1.16
N LEU A 280 22.83 5.24 -1.49
CA LEU A 280 24.18 5.01 -2.01
C LEU A 280 24.43 5.77 -3.32
N LEU A 281 23.48 5.73 -4.25
CA LEU A 281 23.60 6.41 -5.54
C LEU A 281 23.70 7.94 -5.36
N ILE A 282 22.84 8.52 -4.54
CA ILE A 282 22.83 9.98 -4.29
C ILE A 282 24.08 10.40 -3.48
N TRP A 283 24.46 9.60 -2.47
CA TRP A 283 25.66 9.85 -1.68
C TRP A 283 26.93 9.77 -2.52
N TYR A 284 27.05 8.73 -3.38
CA TYR A 284 28.22 8.53 -4.24
C TYR A 284 28.33 9.61 -5.32
N ALA A 285 27.23 9.98 -5.98
CA ALA A 285 27.21 11.04 -6.99
C ALA A 285 27.52 12.43 -6.39
N ASN A 286 27.15 12.65 -5.12
CA ASN A 286 27.39 13.86 -4.35
C ASN A 286 26.96 15.16 -5.07
N ILE A 287 25.85 15.09 -5.81
CA ILE A 287 25.25 16.24 -6.50
C ILE A 287 24.49 17.08 -5.46
N PRO A 288 24.83 18.37 -5.26
CA PRO A 288 24.21 19.20 -4.20
C PRO A 288 22.69 19.25 -4.27
N GLU A 289 22.12 19.31 -5.50
CA GLU A 289 20.69 19.37 -5.77
C GLU A 289 19.93 18.09 -5.34
N GLU A 290 20.64 17.00 -5.16
CA GLU A 290 20.05 15.72 -4.71
C GLU A 290 20.38 15.41 -3.24
N THR A 291 21.61 15.74 -2.79
CA THR A 291 22.08 15.39 -1.44
C THR A 291 21.38 16.17 -0.33
N PHE A 292 20.84 17.38 -0.59
CA PHE A 292 20.15 18.18 0.40
C PHE A 292 18.97 17.43 1.05
N TRP A 293 18.29 16.56 0.29
CA TRP A 293 17.15 15.79 0.76
C TRP A 293 17.54 14.81 1.87
N TYR A 294 18.69 14.15 1.73
CA TYR A 294 19.23 13.25 2.74
C TYR A 294 19.88 14.01 3.90
N LYS A 295 20.56 15.12 3.62
CA LYS A 295 21.15 15.98 4.65
C LYS A 295 20.10 16.42 5.66
N PHE A 296 18.98 16.91 5.20
CA PHE A 296 17.87 17.33 6.04
C PHE A 296 17.28 16.17 6.86
N ARG A 297 17.22 14.94 6.30
CA ARG A 297 16.60 13.78 6.95
C ARG A 297 17.52 13.02 7.90
N PHE A 298 18.83 13.09 7.72
CA PHE A 298 19.76 12.29 8.53
C PHE A 298 20.63 13.13 9.46
N TRP A 299 21.01 14.37 9.10
CA TRP A 299 22.01 15.14 9.84
C TRP A 299 21.47 16.43 10.43
N ASP A 300 20.69 17.21 9.71
CA ASP A 300 20.38 18.60 10.06
C ASP A 300 19.05 18.79 10.83
N SER A 301 18.35 17.71 11.21
CA SER A 301 17.04 17.85 11.86
C SER A 301 16.73 16.75 12.89
N ALA A 302 15.70 17.00 13.69
CA ALA A 302 15.11 15.98 14.58
C ALA A 302 14.61 14.72 13.80
N TRP A 303 14.36 14.85 12.50
CA TRP A 303 13.97 13.76 11.62
C TRP A 303 15.09 12.73 11.43
N GLY A 304 16.36 13.08 11.68
CA GLY A 304 17.47 12.14 11.65
C GLY A 304 17.25 10.96 12.60
N LYS A 305 16.76 11.22 13.82
CA LYS A 305 16.42 10.16 14.78
C LYS A 305 15.31 9.25 14.26
N ALA A 306 14.29 9.83 13.62
CA ALA A 306 13.20 9.06 13.01
C ALA A 306 13.69 8.20 11.83
N SER A 307 14.59 8.71 11.00
CA SER A 307 15.19 7.96 9.89
C SER A 307 16.03 6.76 10.39
N TRP A 308 16.84 6.94 11.43
CA TRP A 308 17.57 5.84 12.05
C TRP A 308 16.65 4.84 12.74
N ALA A 309 15.59 5.32 13.41
CA ALA A 309 14.57 4.46 13.99
C ALA A 309 13.87 3.62 12.90
N LEU A 310 13.56 4.21 11.75
CA LEU A 310 12.98 3.49 10.61
C LEU A 310 13.89 2.36 10.13
N LEU A 311 15.20 2.59 10.00
CA LEU A 311 16.14 1.52 9.62
C LEU A 311 16.16 0.37 10.61
N ILE A 312 16.12 0.66 11.91
CA ILE A 312 16.14 -0.37 12.96
C ILE A 312 14.80 -1.10 13.00
N PHE A 313 13.70 -0.35 13.11
CA PHE A 313 12.38 -0.93 13.40
C PHE A 313 11.69 -1.46 12.14
N HIS A 314 11.87 -0.85 10.98
CA HIS A 314 11.20 -1.31 9.75
C HIS A 314 12.05 -2.32 8.95
N LEU A 315 13.37 -2.30 9.09
CA LEU A 315 14.26 -3.22 8.38
C LEU A 315 14.85 -4.28 9.30
N LEU A 316 15.71 -3.90 10.27
CA LEU A 316 16.52 -4.88 11.01
C LEU A 316 15.68 -5.83 11.86
N ILE A 317 14.71 -5.31 12.61
CA ILE A 317 13.88 -6.14 13.50
C ILE A 317 13.01 -7.11 12.69
N PRO A 318 12.22 -6.71 11.68
CA PRO A 318 11.44 -7.66 10.90
C PRO A 318 12.31 -8.63 10.11
N PHE A 319 13.46 -8.18 9.58
CA PHE A 319 14.39 -9.02 8.85
C PHE A 319 14.92 -10.16 9.74
N LEU A 320 15.50 -9.84 10.89
CA LEU A 320 15.99 -10.83 11.84
C LEU A 320 14.88 -11.69 12.42
N GLY A 321 13.74 -11.07 12.74
CA GLY A 321 12.58 -11.74 13.30
C GLY A 321 11.92 -12.75 12.36
N LEU A 322 11.94 -12.50 11.04
CA LEU A 322 11.36 -13.40 10.04
C LEU A 322 12.42 -14.32 9.38
N MET A 323 13.68 -14.28 9.79
CA MET A 323 14.74 -15.06 9.15
C MET A 323 14.60 -16.57 9.38
N ALA A 324 14.23 -17.00 10.58
CA ALA A 324 14.17 -18.40 10.92
C ALA A 324 12.90 -19.10 10.37
N ARG A 325 13.06 -20.31 9.80
CA ARG A 325 11.96 -21.10 9.26
C ARG A 325 10.92 -21.46 10.35
N THR A 326 11.38 -21.79 11.54
CA THR A 326 10.52 -22.16 12.69
C THR A 326 9.59 -21.03 13.08
N VAL A 327 10.09 -19.80 13.07
CA VAL A 327 9.33 -18.58 13.38
C VAL A 327 8.25 -18.34 12.32
N ARG A 328 8.59 -18.46 11.03
CA ARG A 328 7.63 -18.29 9.93
C ARG A 328 6.53 -19.35 9.87
N ARG A 329 6.63 -20.43 10.61
CA ARG A 329 5.61 -21.48 10.75
C ARG A 329 4.78 -21.34 12.03
N ASN A 330 5.11 -20.42 12.92
CA ASN A 330 4.39 -20.18 14.17
C ASN A 330 3.30 -19.13 13.97
N LYS A 331 2.03 -19.57 13.96
CA LYS A 331 0.86 -18.70 13.73
C LYS A 331 0.76 -17.56 14.77
N THR A 332 1.10 -17.83 16.03
CA THR A 332 1.05 -16.81 17.10
C THR A 332 2.11 -15.75 16.89
N TYR A 333 3.34 -16.16 16.55
CA TYR A 333 4.40 -15.23 16.23
C TYR A 333 4.04 -14.37 15.01
N LEU A 334 3.52 -15.00 13.93
CA LEU A 334 3.13 -14.29 12.72
C LEU A 334 2.01 -13.27 12.95
N LEU A 335 1.09 -13.52 13.89
CA LEU A 335 0.09 -12.54 14.27
C LEU A 335 0.75 -11.27 14.81
N PHE A 336 1.64 -11.41 15.80
CA PHE A 336 2.35 -10.27 16.38
C PHE A 336 3.28 -9.60 15.37
N ALA A 337 3.99 -10.37 14.54
CA ALA A 337 4.85 -9.84 13.48
C ALA A 337 4.07 -9.03 12.45
N SER A 338 2.87 -9.48 12.07
CA SER A 338 2.02 -8.75 11.12
C SER A 338 1.48 -7.44 11.71
N ILE A 339 1.06 -7.45 12.98
CA ILE A 339 0.67 -6.22 13.69
C ILE A 339 1.86 -5.27 13.77
N TYR A 340 3.02 -5.77 14.16
CA TYR A 340 4.24 -4.99 14.25
C TYR A 340 4.61 -4.31 12.92
N VAL A 341 4.64 -5.09 11.84
CA VAL A 341 4.95 -4.57 10.49
C VAL A 341 3.96 -3.48 10.09
N LEU A 342 2.66 -3.67 10.32
CA LEU A 342 1.65 -2.66 9.98
C LEU A 342 1.81 -1.39 10.82
N CYS A 343 2.08 -1.50 12.13
CA CYS A 343 2.29 -0.35 12.99
C CYS A 343 3.54 0.46 12.62
N ILE A 344 4.62 -0.21 12.22
CA ILE A 344 5.87 0.47 11.84
C ILE A 344 5.78 1.00 10.39
N HIS A 345 4.97 0.38 9.54
CA HIS A 345 4.77 0.84 8.17
C HIS A 345 3.89 2.11 8.12
N TRP A 346 2.97 2.28 9.05
CA TRP A 346 2.19 3.51 9.24
C TRP A 346 3.03 4.63 9.84
#